data_f625a1c5e18a95c2d349c6102e75596d
#
_entry.id   f625a1c5e18a95c2d349c6102e75596d
#
_cell.length_a   1.000
_cell.length_b   1.000
_cell.length_c   1.000
_cell.angle_alpha   90.00
_cell.angle_beta   90.00
_cell.angle_gamma   90.00
#
_symmetry.space_group_name_H-M   'P 1'
#
loop_
_entity.id
_entity.type
_entity.pdbx_description
1 polymer ?
#
loop_
_entity_poly.entity_id
_entity_poly.type
_entity_poly.pdbx_seq_one_letter_code
_entity_poly.pdbx_strand_id
1 'polypeptide(L)'
;MSVIEETYDVCVVGAGHAGCEAALACARMGLETIIFTVSVDSIAMMPCNPNIGGSSKGHLVREIDALGGQMGINIDKTFIQSKMLNKSKGPAVHSLRAQADKASYSMEMRKTLQSTEHLTIRQAEVSEIITEDNKIAGIKTFSGAIYHSKAVVLCTGTYLRARCLYGDVINYTGPNGLQP
;
A
#
# COMPACT_ATOMS: atom_id res chain seq x y z
N MET A 1 -4.27 27.46 18.41
CA MET A 1 -4.20 25.99 18.40
C MET A 1 -2.81 25.63 17.92
N SER A 2 -2.06 24.81 18.66
CA SER A 2 -0.75 24.32 18.20
C SER A 2 -0.95 23.41 17.02
N VAL A 3 -0.28 23.67 15.92
CA VAL A 3 -0.21 22.76 14.78
C VAL A 3 0.54 21.51 15.26
N ILE A 4 0.08 20.32 14.89
CA ILE A 4 0.80 19.08 15.15
C ILE A 4 2.03 19.08 14.25
N GLU A 5 3.22 18.95 14.84
CA GLU A 5 4.48 18.76 14.14
C GLU A 5 5.18 17.52 14.70
N GLU A 6 5.52 16.60 13.81
CA GLU A 6 6.23 15.37 14.14
C GLU A 6 7.36 15.15 13.12
N THR A 7 8.38 14.40 13.50
CA THR A 7 9.55 14.14 12.63
C THR A 7 9.77 12.64 12.48
N TYR A 8 9.99 12.20 11.24
CA TYR A 8 10.26 10.83 10.84
C TYR A 8 11.44 10.77 9.85
N ASP A 9 12.00 9.60 9.63
CA ASP A 9 12.97 9.43 8.54
C ASP A 9 12.26 9.34 7.19
N VAL A 10 11.14 8.61 7.14
CA VAL A 10 10.38 8.37 5.90
C VAL A 10 8.88 8.56 6.11
N CYS A 11 8.26 9.33 5.22
CA CYS A 11 6.81 9.42 5.08
C CYS A 11 6.34 8.58 3.88
N VAL A 12 5.42 7.66 4.08
CA VAL A 12 4.80 6.86 2.99
C VAL A 12 3.36 7.32 2.81
N VAL A 13 3.01 7.76 1.61
CA VAL A 13 1.68 8.28 1.28
C VAL A 13 0.86 7.24 0.53
N GLY A 14 -0.15 6.70 1.20
CA GLY A 14 -1.03 5.64 0.70
C GLY A 14 -0.68 4.26 1.25
N ALA A 15 -1.65 3.61 1.87
CA ALA A 15 -1.51 2.27 2.47
C ALA A 15 -2.15 1.15 1.61
N GLY A 16 -2.02 1.25 0.29
CA GLY A 16 -2.24 0.14 -0.63
C GLY A 16 -1.07 -0.88 -0.55
N HIS A 17 -1.08 -1.89 -1.42
CA HIS A 17 -0.03 -2.93 -1.38
C HIS A 17 1.39 -2.35 -1.47
N ALA A 18 1.62 -1.42 -2.39
CA ALA A 18 2.94 -0.80 -2.56
C ALA A 18 3.36 0.00 -1.32
N GLY A 19 2.44 0.76 -0.71
CA GLY A 19 2.73 1.53 0.50
C GLY A 19 3.00 0.65 1.70
N CYS A 20 2.26 -0.44 1.87
CA CYS A 20 2.52 -1.42 2.94
C CYS A 20 3.92 -2.02 2.82
N GLU A 21 4.32 -2.45 1.61
CA GLU A 21 5.66 -2.99 1.37
C GLU A 21 6.75 -1.95 1.62
N ALA A 22 6.58 -0.72 1.11
CA ALA A 22 7.53 0.37 1.31
C ALA A 22 7.70 0.70 2.81
N ALA A 23 6.59 0.83 3.54
CA ALA A 23 6.63 1.16 4.96
C ALA A 23 7.29 0.06 5.80
N LEU A 24 6.93 -1.21 5.53
CA LEU A 24 7.53 -2.36 6.21
C LEU A 24 9.03 -2.47 5.90
N ALA A 25 9.45 -2.24 4.66
CA ALA A 25 10.86 -2.27 4.29
C ALA A 25 11.64 -1.19 5.03
N CYS A 26 11.16 0.06 5.07
CA CYS A 26 11.80 1.15 5.78
C CYS A 26 11.90 0.87 7.29
N ALA A 27 10.80 0.46 7.91
CA ALA A 27 10.75 0.17 9.34
C ALA A 27 11.69 -1.00 9.74
N ARG A 28 11.73 -2.07 8.93
CA ARG A 28 12.63 -3.21 9.14
C ARG A 28 14.11 -2.86 8.99
N MET A 29 14.42 -1.78 8.28
CA MET A 29 15.78 -1.20 8.23
C MET A 29 16.09 -0.30 9.43
N GLY A 30 15.16 -0.16 10.40
CA GLY A 30 15.34 0.66 11.60
C GLY A 30 15.10 2.16 11.36
N LEU A 31 14.39 2.53 10.28
CA LEU A 31 14.02 3.92 10.00
C LEU A 31 12.68 4.25 10.66
N GLU A 32 12.62 5.37 11.39
CA GLU A 32 11.35 5.90 11.90
C GLU A 32 10.45 6.27 10.74
N THR A 33 9.42 5.46 10.53
CA THR A 33 8.57 5.51 9.35
C THR A 33 7.12 5.80 9.72
N ILE A 34 6.47 6.68 8.97
CA ILE A 34 5.03 6.92 9.09
C ILE A 34 4.34 6.64 7.77
N ILE A 35 3.24 5.87 7.82
CA ILE A 35 2.39 5.60 6.67
C ILE A 35 1.03 6.28 6.80
N PHE A 36 0.61 6.98 5.75
CA PHE A 36 -0.66 7.71 5.70
C PHE A 36 -1.69 6.95 4.88
N THR A 37 -2.91 6.95 5.38
CA THR A 37 -4.08 6.42 4.65
C THR A 37 -5.31 7.27 4.92
N VAL A 38 -6.20 7.40 3.97
CA VAL A 38 -7.49 8.09 4.16
C VAL A 38 -8.46 7.27 5.01
N SER A 39 -8.26 5.95 5.07
CA SER A 39 -9.01 5.05 5.95
C SER A 39 -8.16 3.85 6.34
N VAL A 40 -8.07 3.56 7.64
CA VAL A 40 -7.36 2.37 8.13
C VAL A 40 -8.04 1.06 7.72
N ASP A 41 -9.33 1.10 7.42
CA ASP A 41 -10.08 -0.06 6.95
C ASP A 41 -9.81 -0.38 5.46
N SER A 42 -9.19 0.56 4.74
CA SER A 42 -8.78 0.37 3.33
C SER A 42 -7.32 -0.08 3.17
N ILE A 43 -6.60 -0.34 4.26
CA ILE A 43 -5.22 -0.84 4.20
C ILE A 43 -5.17 -2.16 3.42
N ALA A 44 -4.27 -2.24 2.44
CA ALA A 44 -4.08 -3.40 1.56
C ALA A 44 -5.39 -3.92 0.94
N MET A 45 -6.35 -3.04 0.70
CA MET A 45 -7.64 -3.39 0.10
C MET A 45 -7.46 -3.91 -1.31
N MET A 46 -8.23 -4.93 -1.66
CA MET A 46 -8.30 -5.52 -3.00
C MET A 46 -9.61 -5.09 -3.69
N PRO A 47 -9.66 -3.91 -4.33
CA PRO A 47 -10.92 -3.37 -4.88
C PRO A 47 -11.44 -4.14 -6.09
N CYS A 48 -10.56 -4.85 -6.79
CA CYS A 48 -10.90 -5.69 -7.94
C CYS A 48 -10.96 -7.17 -7.52
N ASN A 49 -10.37 -8.08 -8.31
CA ASN A 49 -10.29 -9.50 -7.98
C ASN A 49 -9.32 -9.73 -6.83
N PRO A 50 -9.71 -10.41 -5.74
CA PRO A 50 -8.87 -10.65 -4.59
C PRO A 50 -7.86 -11.78 -4.86
N ASN A 51 -6.93 -11.54 -5.76
CA ASN A 51 -5.92 -12.52 -6.16
C ASN A 51 -4.51 -11.93 -6.02
N ILE A 52 -3.60 -12.73 -5.48
CA ILE A 52 -2.16 -12.48 -5.49
C ILE A 52 -1.51 -13.44 -6.47
N GLY A 53 -0.58 -12.93 -7.29
CA GLY A 53 0.09 -13.71 -8.31
C GLY A 53 -0.70 -13.81 -9.63
N GLY A 54 -0.54 -14.94 -10.33
CA GLY A 54 -1.05 -15.14 -11.68
C GLY A 54 -0.02 -14.84 -12.76
N SER A 55 -0.42 -14.91 -14.03
CA SER A 55 0.49 -14.72 -15.18
C SER A 55 1.21 -13.38 -15.09
N SER A 56 2.52 -13.39 -15.21
CA SER A 56 3.44 -12.25 -15.09
C SER A 56 3.50 -11.57 -13.71
N LYS A 57 2.52 -11.78 -12.84
CA LYS A 57 2.47 -11.19 -11.50
C LYS A 57 3.09 -12.09 -10.44
N GLY A 58 2.92 -13.41 -10.56
CA GLY A 58 3.45 -14.37 -9.60
C GLY A 58 4.98 -14.34 -9.50
N HIS A 59 5.67 -14.01 -10.56
CA HIS A 59 7.13 -13.83 -10.57
C HIS A 59 7.55 -12.64 -9.72
N LEU A 60 6.87 -11.50 -9.91
CA LEU A 60 7.14 -10.28 -9.12
C LEU A 60 6.86 -10.48 -7.62
N VAL A 61 5.79 -11.21 -7.26
CA VAL A 61 5.50 -11.54 -5.86
C VAL A 61 6.65 -12.35 -5.24
N ARG A 62 7.21 -13.31 -5.97
CA ARG A 62 8.35 -14.11 -5.50
C ARG A 62 9.62 -13.28 -5.36
N GLU A 63 9.85 -12.31 -6.24
CA GLU A 63 10.99 -11.40 -6.15
C GLU A 63 10.87 -10.51 -4.90
N ILE A 64 9.68 -9.97 -4.64
CA ILE A 64 9.39 -9.19 -3.43
C ILE A 64 9.58 -10.06 -2.19
N ASP A 65 9.06 -11.29 -2.19
CA ASP A 65 9.18 -12.24 -1.09
C ASP A 65 10.66 -12.59 -0.80
N ALA A 66 11.47 -12.83 -1.84
CA ALA A 66 12.90 -13.09 -1.72
C ALA A 66 13.69 -11.90 -1.10
N LEU A 67 13.17 -10.69 -1.21
CA LEU A 67 13.71 -9.48 -0.58
C LEU A 67 13.16 -9.23 0.83
N GLY A 68 12.37 -10.15 1.38
CA GLY A 68 11.76 -10.02 2.70
C GLY A 68 10.43 -9.26 2.72
N GLY A 69 9.73 -9.19 1.57
CA GLY A 69 8.43 -8.57 1.47
C GLY A 69 7.33 -9.31 2.22
N GLN A 70 6.22 -8.64 2.44
CA GLN A 70 5.11 -9.13 3.27
C GLN A 70 3.98 -9.77 2.46
N MET A 71 3.83 -9.44 1.19
CA MET A 71 2.70 -9.85 0.37
C MET A 71 2.57 -11.38 0.26
N GLY A 72 3.69 -12.09 0.06
CA GLY A 72 3.74 -13.55 0.02
C GLY A 72 3.31 -14.18 1.34
N ILE A 73 3.88 -13.71 2.43
CA ILE A 73 3.55 -14.18 3.80
C ILE A 73 2.07 -13.92 4.12
N ASN A 74 1.56 -12.76 3.74
CA ASN A 74 0.19 -12.37 4.02
C ASN A 74 -0.82 -13.22 3.26
N ILE A 75 -0.56 -13.50 1.97
CA ILE A 75 -1.46 -14.36 1.18
C ILE A 75 -1.42 -15.81 1.66
N ASP A 76 -0.28 -16.32 2.10
CA ASP A 76 -0.18 -17.69 2.63
C ASP A 76 -1.02 -17.93 3.88
N LYS A 77 -1.30 -16.87 4.64
CA LYS A 77 -2.20 -16.94 5.81
C LYS A 77 -3.68 -16.79 5.47
N THR A 78 -4.00 -16.21 4.30
CA THR A 78 -5.36 -15.71 4.03
C THR A 78 -5.94 -16.21 2.70
N PHE A 79 -5.24 -17.11 2.00
CA PHE A 79 -5.77 -17.68 0.76
C PHE A 79 -6.91 -18.66 1.01
N ILE A 80 -7.89 -18.65 0.11
CA ILE A 80 -8.99 -19.63 0.07
C ILE A 80 -8.79 -20.67 -1.03
N GLN A 81 -8.01 -20.33 -2.05
CA GLN A 81 -7.64 -21.24 -3.14
C GLN A 81 -6.26 -20.85 -3.70
N SER A 82 -5.45 -21.87 -3.96
CA SER A 82 -4.17 -21.70 -4.66
C SER A 82 -4.13 -22.60 -5.88
N LYS A 83 -3.76 -22.05 -7.05
CA LYS A 83 -3.75 -22.79 -8.31
C LYS A 83 -2.56 -22.39 -9.19
N MET A 84 -1.85 -23.39 -9.71
CA MET A 84 -0.85 -23.18 -10.75
C MET A 84 -1.54 -22.98 -12.11
N LEU A 85 -1.33 -21.83 -12.74
CA LEU A 85 -1.81 -21.49 -14.08
C LEU A 85 -0.81 -21.95 -15.14
N ASN A 86 -1.29 -22.09 -16.37
CA ASN A 86 -0.49 -22.38 -17.56
C ASN A 86 0.27 -23.72 -17.51
N LYS A 87 -0.22 -24.72 -16.77
CA LYS A 87 0.43 -26.04 -16.67
C LYS A 87 0.62 -26.75 -17.99
N SER A 88 -0.25 -26.49 -18.99
CA SER A 88 -0.16 -27.04 -20.35
C SER A 88 0.88 -26.33 -21.21
N LYS A 89 1.51 -25.28 -20.73
CA LYS A 89 2.53 -24.48 -21.39
C LYS A 89 3.91 -24.77 -20.78
N GLY A 90 4.98 -24.29 -21.37
CA GLY A 90 6.31 -24.50 -20.81
C GLY A 90 6.51 -23.96 -19.41
N PRO A 91 7.46 -24.48 -18.62
CA PRO A 91 7.68 -24.10 -17.21
C PRO A 91 7.92 -22.61 -16.98
N ALA A 92 8.48 -21.91 -17.98
CA ALA A 92 8.75 -20.48 -17.89
C ALA A 92 7.49 -19.60 -17.68
N VAL A 93 6.31 -20.10 -18.05
CA VAL A 93 5.03 -19.39 -17.88
C VAL A 93 4.14 -19.98 -16.80
N HIS A 94 4.62 -21.00 -16.07
CA HIS A 94 3.92 -21.49 -14.88
C HIS A 94 3.81 -20.38 -13.85
N SER A 95 2.60 -20.07 -13.43
CA SER A 95 2.34 -18.96 -12.52
C SER A 95 1.40 -19.38 -11.42
N LEU A 96 1.85 -19.27 -10.18
CA LEU A 96 0.99 -19.46 -9.02
C LEU A 96 0.03 -18.29 -8.89
N ARG A 97 -1.25 -18.58 -8.69
CA ARG A 97 -2.27 -17.62 -8.33
C ARG A 97 -2.99 -18.08 -7.08
N ALA A 98 -2.99 -17.26 -6.04
CA ALA A 98 -3.74 -17.47 -4.83
C ALA A 98 -4.92 -16.51 -4.77
N GLN A 99 -6.10 -17.02 -4.52
CA GLN A 99 -7.30 -16.22 -4.25
C GLN A 99 -7.38 -15.98 -2.76
N ALA A 100 -7.48 -14.70 -2.36
CA ALA A 100 -7.54 -14.29 -0.96
C ALA A 100 -8.97 -14.23 -0.43
N ASP A 101 -9.14 -14.51 0.86
CA ASP A 101 -10.19 -13.89 1.64
C ASP A 101 -9.84 -12.40 1.78
N LYS A 102 -10.67 -11.56 1.17
CA LYS A 102 -10.42 -10.14 1.01
C LYS A 102 -10.34 -9.39 2.34
N ALA A 103 -11.24 -9.72 3.26
CA ALA A 103 -11.31 -9.10 4.58
C ALA A 103 -10.15 -9.58 5.46
N SER A 104 -9.90 -10.88 5.48
CA SER A 104 -8.80 -11.47 6.24
C SER A 104 -7.43 -10.97 5.77
N TYR A 105 -7.23 -10.80 4.45
CA TYR A 105 -5.98 -10.27 3.89
C TYR A 105 -5.69 -8.84 4.38
N SER A 106 -6.70 -7.95 4.30
CA SER A 106 -6.59 -6.58 4.78
C SER A 106 -6.32 -6.52 6.28
N MET A 107 -7.05 -7.33 7.06
CA MET A 107 -6.90 -7.39 8.52
C MET A 107 -5.52 -7.92 8.95
N GLU A 108 -5.00 -8.97 8.30
CA GLU A 108 -3.68 -9.51 8.60
C GLU A 108 -2.56 -8.51 8.24
N MET A 109 -2.67 -7.82 7.10
CA MET A 109 -1.71 -6.77 6.74
C MET A 109 -1.73 -5.62 7.75
N ARG A 110 -2.92 -5.15 8.14
CA ARG A 110 -3.06 -4.11 9.17
C ARG A 110 -2.42 -4.52 10.48
N LYS A 111 -2.67 -5.76 10.93
CA LYS A 111 -2.04 -6.31 12.14
C LYS A 111 -0.52 -6.32 12.05
N THR A 112 0.02 -6.73 10.91
CA THR A 112 1.48 -6.73 10.66
C THR A 112 2.04 -5.31 10.76
N LEU A 113 1.43 -4.34 10.10
CA LEU A 113 1.87 -2.94 10.18
C LEU A 113 1.83 -2.40 11.62
N GLN A 114 0.76 -2.70 12.36
CA GLN A 114 0.59 -2.24 13.75
C GLN A 114 1.58 -2.86 14.74
N SER A 115 2.06 -4.07 14.45
CA SER A 115 3.01 -4.78 15.31
C SER A 115 4.48 -4.58 14.91
N THR A 116 4.75 -3.84 13.84
CA THR A 116 6.11 -3.58 13.35
C THR A 116 6.71 -2.39 14.11
N GLU A 117 7.86 -2.60 14.71
CA GLU A 117 8.64 -1.53 15.37
C GLU A 117 9.03 -0.45 14.35
N HIS A 118 9.23 0.78 14.81
CA HIS A 118 9.57 1.95 13.97
C HIS A 118 8.53 2.31 12.90
N LEU A 119 7.27 1.81 13.02
CA LEU A 119 6.21 2.09 12.06
C LEU A 119 4.98 2.70 12.73
N THR A 120 4.64 3.91 12.35
CA THR A 120 3.42 4.61 12.76
C THR A 120 2.41 4.63 11.64
N ILE A 121 1.16 4.30 11.94
CA ILE A 121 0.03 4.43 10.99
C ILE A 121 -0.75 5.69 11.34
N ARG A 122 -0.98 6.54 10.35
CA ARG A 122 -1.78 7.76 10.52
C ARG A 122 -2.95 7.79 9.53
N GLN A 123 -4.15 7.87 10.05
CA GLN A 123 -5.31 8.15 9.20
C GLN A 123 -5.39 9.64 8.97
N ALA A 124 -4.97 10.06 7.79
CA ALA A 124 -5.03 11.45 7.32
C ALA A 124 -4.88 11.51 5.80
N GLU A 125 -5.48 12.53 5.20
CA GLU A 125 -5.28 12.88 3.80
C GLU A 125 -4.07 13.80 3.68
N VAL A 126 -3.08 13.41 2.88
CA VAL A 126 -1.91 14.23 2.56
C VAL A 126 -2.26 15.16 1.41
N SER A 127 -2.12 16.47 1.64
CA SER A 127 -2.48 17.49 0.66
C SER A 127 -1.28 18.14 -0.03
N GLU A 128 -0.10 18.09 0.59
CA GLU A 128 1.07 18.82 0.10
C GLU A 128 2.37 18.08 0.44
N ILE A 129 3.34 18.15 -0.47
CA ILE A 129 4.74 17.76 -0.23
C ILE A 129 5.52 19.03 0.03
N ILE A 130 6.17 19.09 1.19
CA ILE A 130 6.97 20.24 1.59
C ILE A 130 8.40 20.05 1.05
N THR A 131 8.90 21.07 0.37
CA THR A 131 10.28 21.13 -0.14
C THR A 131 10.95 22.40 0.30
N GLU A 132 12.23 22.30 0.68
CA GLU A 132 13.10 23.41 1.03
C GLU A 132 14.40 23.26 0.22
N ASP A 133 14.84 24.31 -0.44
CA ASP A 133 16.06 24.31 -1.29
C ASP A 133 16.11 23.13 -2.29
N ASN A 134 15.00 22.83 -2.94
CA ASN A 134 14.82 21.68 -3.86
C ASN A 134 15.06 20.30 -3.22
N LYS A 135 14.94 20.18 -1.91
CA LYS A 135 15.00 18.92 -1.18
C LYS A 135 13.68 18.67 -0.47
N ILE A 136 13.36 17.40 -0.25
CA ILE A 136 12.21 17.02 0.57
C ILE A 136 12.45 17.50 2.00
N ALA A 137 11.44 18.17 2.58
CA ALA A 137 11.40 18.58 3.98
C ALA A 137 10.28 17.85 4.75
N GLY A 138 9.28 17.31 4.05
CA GLY A 138 8.19 16.57 4.67
C GLY A 138 6.89 16.60 3.88
N ILE A 139 5.79 16.40 4.60
CA ILE A 139 4.43 16.48 4.06
C ILE A 139 3.53 17.32 4.97
N LYS A 140 2.42 17.81 4.40
CA LYS A 140 1.34 18.44 5.13
C LYS A 140 0.03 17.71 4.86
N THR A 141 -0.76 17.53 5.89
CA THR A 141 -2.10 16.94 5.77
C THR A 141 -3.16 18.02 5.48
N PHE A 142 -4.30 17.57 4.98
CA PHE A 142 -5.45 18.45 4.74
C PHE A 142 -5.93 19.16 6.03
N SER A 143 -5.78 18.52 7.18
CA SER A 143 -6.07 19.12 8.50
C SER A 143 -5.03 20.14 8.99
N GLY A 144 -3.94 20.33 8.25
CA GLY A 144 -2.90 21.31 8.56
C GLY A 144 -1.73 20.76 9.39
N ALA A 145 -1.72 19.49 9.80
CA ALA A 145 -0.59 18.90 10.50
C ALA A 145 0.63 18.74 9.56
N ILE A 146 1.82 18.97 10.09
CA ILE A 146 3.11 18.90 9.37
C ILE A 146 3.91 17.71 9.89
N TYR A 147 4.46 16.94 8.98
CA TYR A 147 5.33 15.80 9.27
C TYR A 147 6.62 15.97 8.51
N HIS A 148 7.67 16.33 9.24
CA HIS A 148 9.02 16.48 8.69
C HIS A 148 9.62 15.12 8.35
N SER A 149 10.29 15.01 7.20
CA SER A 149 10.96 13.77 6.82
C SER A 149 12.07 14.00 5.81
N LYS A 150 13.04 13.08 5.81
CA LYS A 150 14.17 13.09 4.85
C LYS A 150 13.76 12.54 3.49
N ALA A 151 12.72 11.70 3.44
CA ALA A 151 12.22 11.09 2.22
C ALA A 151 10.70 10.92 2.26
N VAL A 152 10.08 11.01 1.08
CA VAL A 152 8.65 10.76 0.88
C VAL A 152 8.48 9.72 -0.22
N VAL A 153 7.72 8.65 0.08
CA VAL A 153 7.37 7.60 -0.89
C VAL A 153 5.90 7.74 -1.27
N LEU A 154 5.63 8.06 -2.54
CA LEU A 154 4.27 8.22 -3.04
C LEU A 154 3.71 6.89 -3.54
N CYS A 155 2.69 6.38 -2.87
CA CYS A 155 1.99 5.14 -3.18
C CYS A 155 0.49 5.38 -3.35
N THR A 156 0.11 6.43 -4.06
CA THR A 156 -1.27 6.91 -4.20
C THR A 156 -2.17 5.99 -5.02
N GLY A 157 -1.59 5.00 -5.71
CA GLY A 157 -2.33 4.02 -6.48
C GLY A 157 -3.18 4.64 -7.59
N THR A 158 -4.47 4.28 -7.62
CA THR A 158 -5.43 4.74 -8.62
C THR A 158 -6.43 5.76 -8.07
N TYR A 159 -6.08 6.46 -6.98
CA TYR A 159 -6.99 7.42 -6.34
C TYR A 159 -6.76 8.86 -6.76
N LEU A 160 -5.53 9.23 -7.13
CA LEU A 160 -5.16 10.61 -7.40
C LEU A 160 -5.94 11.17 -8.60
N ARG A 161 -6.86 12.12 -8.35
CA ARG A 161 -7.82 12.65 -9.34
C ARG A 161 -8.53 11.56 -10.13
N ALA A 162 -8.93 10.50 -9.45
CA ALA A 162 -9.50 9.32 -10.07
C ALA A 162 -10.88 9.56 -10.67
N ARG A 163 -11.16 8.82 -11.71
CA ARG A 163 -12.51 8.70 -12.29
C ARG A 163 -12.80 7.26 -12.66
N CYS A 164 -13.99 6.80 -12.36
CA CYS A 164 -14.48 5.48 -12.74
C CYS A 164 -15.42 5.61 -13.95
N LEU A 165 -15.20 4.79 -14.97
CA LEU A 165 -15.97 4.76 -16.20
C LEU A 165 -16.83 3.50 -16.23
N TYR A 166 -18.14 3.66 -16.43
CA TYR A 166 -19.10 2.56 -16.55
C TYR A 166 -19.94 2.80 -17.83
N GLY A 167 -19.44 2.31 -18.97
CA GLY A 167 -20.00 2.71 -20.27
C GLY A 167 -19.87 4.21 -20.47
N ASP A 168 -20.99 4.90 -20.68
CA ASP A 168 -21.04 6.35 -20.88
C ASP A 168 -21.07 7.17 -19.58
N VAL A 169 -21.18 6.50 -18.43
CA VAL A 169 -21.23 7.16 -17.12
C VAL A 169 -19.83 7.40 -16.59
N ILE A 170 -19.56 8.62 -16.14
CA ILE A 170 -18.29 9.02 -15.51
C ILE A 170 -18.57 9.44 -14.07
N ASN A 171 -17.97 8.70 -13.12
CA ASN A 171 -17.98 9.06 -11.72
C ASN A 171 -16.58 9.53 -11.28
N TYR A 172 -16.50 10.71 -10.72
CA TYR A 172 -15.25 11.26 -10.17
C TYR A 172 -15.05 10.74 -8.76
N THR A 173 -14.65 9.49 -8.66
CA THR A 173 -14.38 8.77 -7.42
C THR A 173 -13.19 7.85 -7.61
N GLY A 174 -12.53 7.50 -6.53
CA GLY A 174 -11.62 6.37 -6.49
C GLY A 174 -12.39 5.02 -6.51
N PRO A 175 -11.68 3.89 -6.52
CA PRO A 175 -12.29 2.57 -6.41
C PRO A 175 -13.20 2.45 -5.18
N ASN A 176 -14.30 1.69 -5.32
CA ASN A 176 -15.31 1.50 -4.28
C ASN A 176 -15.98 2.79 -3.77
N GLY A 177 -16.01 3.85 -4.57
CA GLY A 177 -16.64 5.12 -4.20
C GLY A 177 -15.86 5.93 -3.16
N LEU A 178 -14.61 5.57 -2.87
CA LEU A 178 -13.75 6.36 -2.00
C LEU A 178 -13.35 7.67 -2.70
N GLN A 179 -12.99 8.65 -1.90
CA GLN A 179 -12.59 9.97 -2.37
C GLN A 179 -11.39 9.89 -3.33
N PRO A 180 -11.42 10.63 -4.47
CA PRO A 180 -10.35 10.60 -5.48
C PRO A 180 -9.14 11.41 -5.06
#